data_ad2458abfcd3fbe0c5bdc60d33f04257
#
_entry.id   ad2458abfcd3fbe0c5bdc60d33f04257
#
_cell.length_a   1.000
_cell.length_b   1.000
_cell.length_c   1.000
_cell.angle_alpha   90.00
_cell.angle_beta   90.00
_cell.angle_gamma   90.00
#
_symmetry.space_group_name_H-M   'P 1'
#
loop_
_entity.id
_entity.type
_entity.pdbx_description
1 polymer ?
#
loop_
_entity_poly.entity_id
_entity_poly.type
_entity_poly.pdbx_seq_one_letter_code
_entity_poly.pdbx_strand_id
1 'polypeptide(L)'
;SVYFYYAARHDFKSLASVFPYYVITNTHVVLLSADYETALVISNPDLHEHYLDVYRNALAKSSILTSGAQSPIELLSELNKVDPNEHYPLCLNIQPTIEKYITPAMVEKYMLDTPYRELIKAKLFERIGQLTMENHTVLFTKEGLRLFAEKGKNVNFPDELASHFDIEDRIYILNKFIEANTHENDNHFLMVDPSKLHTSLNISIAFTPPSSTYIM
;
A
#
# COMPACT_ATOMS: atom_id res chain seq x y z
N SER A 1 5.83 -6.08 10.40
CA SER A 1 4.49 -6.62 10.06
C SER A 1 3.46 -6.12 11.06
N VAL A 2 2.27 -5.82 10.61
CA VAL A 2 1.12 -5.47 11.46
C VAL A 2 0.22 -6.69 11.55
N TYR A 3 -0.28 -6.96 12.75
CA TYR A 3 -1.15 -8.10 13.02
C TYR A 3 -2.46 -7.61 13.59
N PHE A 4 -3.54 -8.34 13.35
CA PHE A 4 -4.84 -8.11 13.95
C PHE A 4 -5.43 -9.41 14.48
N TYR A 5 -6.30 -9.31 15.47
CA TYR A 5 -7.15 -10.43 15.88
C TYR A 5 -8.54 -9.92 16.29
N TYR A 6 -9.53 -10.76 16.10
CA TYR A 6 -10.87 -10.49 16.58
C TYR A 6 -11.03 -11.04 17.99
N ALA A 7 -11.15 -10.16 18.98
CA ALA A 7 -11.48 -10.57 20.34
C ALA A 7 -12.99 -10.52 20.56
N ALA A 8 -13.55 -11.56 21.16
CA ALA A 8 -14.93 -11.53 21.61
C ALA A 8 -15.09 -10.43 22.69
N ARG A 9 -16.23 -9.71 22.67
CA ARG A 9 -16.50 -8.59 23.60
C ARG A 9 -16.25 -8.91 25.09
N HIS A 10 -16.25 -10.20 25.47
CA HIS A 10 -16.04 -10.67 26.83
C HIS A 10 -14.55 -10.70 27.25
N ASP A 11 -13.63 -10.75 26.32
CA ASP A 11 -12.20 -10.85 26.60
C ASP A 11 -11.60 -9.50 27.06
N PHE A 12 -12.26 -8.39 26.76
CA PHE A 12 -11.81 -7.03 27.11
C PHE A 12 -12.24 -6.56 28.52
N LYS A 13 -13.10 -7.28 29.23
CA LYS A 13 -13.61 -6.80 30.52
C LYS A 13 -12.58 -6.81 31.66
N SER A 14 -11.43 -7.45 31.49
CA SER A 14 -10.39 -7.53 32.53
C SER A 14 -9.29 -6.47 32.41
N LEU A 15 -9.28 -5.63 31.36
CA LEU A 15 -8.22 -4.69 31.08
C LEU A 15 -8.71 -3.24 30.92
N ALA A 16 -9.62 -2.79 31.81
CA ALA A 16 -9.75 -1.38 32.10
C ALA A 16 -8.50 -0.95 32.92
N SER A 17 -7.33 -1.17 32.36
CA SER A 17 -6.08 -0.82 33.00
C SER A 17 -5.81 0.66 32.75
N VAL A 18 -5.27 1.30 33.75
CA VAL A 18 -4.75 2.68 33.65
C VAL A 18 -3.70 2.77 32.52
N PHE A 19 -3.09 1.65 32.17
CA PHE A 19 -2.07 1.50 31.14
C PHE A 19 -2.51 0.49 30.07
N PRO A 20 -3.34 0.88 29.09
CA PRO A 20 -3.85 -0.03 28.06
C PRO A 20 -2.81 -0.43 27.02
N TYR A 21 -1.71 0.28 26.92
CA TYR A 21 -0.65 0.02 25.96
C TYR A 21 0.64 -0.38 26.63
N TYR A 22 1.41 -1.24 25.95
CA TYR A 22 2.74 -1.62 26.42
C TYR A 22 3.72 -1.79 25.26
N VAL A 23 4.98 -1.54 25.55
CA VAL A 23 6.13 -1.79 24.66
C VAL A 23 7.07 -2.74 25.38
N ILE A 24 7.47 -3.83 24.74
CA ILE A 24 8.42 -4.78 25.25
C ILE A 24 9.75 -4.55 24.54
N THR A 25 10.80 -4.33 25.29
CA THR A 25 12.18 -4.30 24.80
C THR A 25 12.89 -5.60 25.22
N ASN A 26 14.18 -5.74 24.93
CA ASN A 26 14.93 -6.92 25.33
C ASN A 26 15.03 -7.10 26.86
N THR A 27 14.86 -6.04 27.67
CA THR A 27 15.10 -6.06 29.10
C THR A 27 14.01 -5.39 29.93
N HIS A 28 13.10 -4.66 29.32
CA HIS A 28 12.11 -3.85 30.01
C HIS A 28 10.73 -3.96 29.36
N VAL A 29 9.70 -3.74 30.17
CA VAL A 29 8.35 -3.46 29.71
C VAL A 29 8.02 -2.01 30.04
N VAL A 30 7.56 -1.26 29.07
CA VAL A 30 7.08 0.11 29.25
C VAL A 30 5.56 0.09 29.10
N LEU A 31 4.84 0.42 30.15
CA LEU A 31 3.39 0.58 30.14
C LEU A 31 3.05 2.04 29.86
N LEU A 32 2.08 2.30 28.98
CA LEU A 32 1.68 3.64 28.59
C LEU A 32 0.21 3.86 28.94
N SER A 33 -0.07 5.05 29.53
CA SER A 33 -1.45 5.49 29.77
C SER A 33 -2.20 5.72 28.46
N ALA A 34 -3.53 5.77 28.54
CA ALA A 34 -4.39 5.94 27.36
C ALA A 34 -4.16 7.27 26.62
N ASP A 35 -3.71 8.30 27.31
CA ASP A 35 -3.38 9.63 26.80
C ASP A 35 -1.90 9.77 26.38
N TYR A 36 -1.08 8.73 26.61
CA TYR A 36 0.38 8.71 26.39
C TYR A 36 1.18 9.72 27.25
N GLU A 37 0.57 10.34 28.25
CA GLU A 37 1.27 11.32 29.09
C GLU A 37 2.06 10.67 30.25
N THR A 38 1.70 9.42 30.60
CA THR A 38 2.35 8.69 31.67
C THR A 38 2.92 7.36 31.20
N ALA A 39 4.15 7.08 31.58
CA ALA A 39 4.82 5.81 31.31
C ALA A 39 5.36 5.19 32.60
N LEU A 40 5.17 3.87 32.76
CA LEU A 40 5.77 3.08 33.82
C LEU A 40 6.77 2.10 33.22
N VAL A 41 8.03 2.20 33.61
CA VAL A 41 9.10 1.28 33.16
C VAL A 41 9.28 0.18 34.19
N ILE A 42 9.19 -1.06 33.75
CA ILE A 42 9.33 -2.27 34.57
C ILE A 42 10.59 -3.01 34.15
N SER A 43 11.50 -3.23 35.11
CA SER A 43 12.75 -3.96 34.90
C SER A 43 12.75 -5.35 35.58
N ASN A 44 11.61 -5.78 36.13
CA ASN A 44 11.47 -7.07 36.79
C ASN A 44 11.44 -8.19 35.75
N PRO A 45 12.35 -9.21 35.82
CA PRO A 45 12.42 -10.30 34.84
C PRO A 45 11.14 -11.14 34.75
N ASP A 46 10.50 -11.43 35.89
CA ASP A 46 9.29 -12.27 35.92
C ASP A 46 8.11 -11.55 35.24
N LEU A 47 7.97 -10.25 35.48
CA LEU A 47 6.96 -9.45 34.80
C LEU A 47 7.29 -9.27 33.31
N HIS A 48 8.56 -9.13 32.95
CA HIS A 48 8.98 -9.09 31.55
C HIS A 48 8.58 -10.35 30.82
N GLU A 49 8.88 -11.54 31.36
CA GLU A 49 8.51 -12.82 30.75
C GLU A 49 6.99 -12.99 30.69
N HIS A 50 6.26 -12.58 31.72
CA HIS A 50 4.80 -12.58 31.69
C HIS A 50 4.24 -11.76 30.51
N TYR A 51 4.73 -10.54 30.29
CA TYR A 51 4.29 -9.71 29.15
C TYR A 51 4.71 -10.29 27.80
N LEU A 52 5.88 -10.93 27.72
CA LEU A 52 6.28 -11.67 26.53
C LEU A 52 5.30 -12.81 26.23
N ASP A 53 4.86 -13.54 27.23
CA ASP A 53 3.89 -14.63 27.04
C ASP A 53 2.52 -14.10 26.62
N VAL A 54 2.06 -12.98 27.20
CA VAL A 54 0.85 -12.28 26.75
C VAL A 54 0.97 -11.92 25.27
N TYR A 55 2.08 -11.32 24.87
CA TYR A 55 2.35 -10.96 23.48
C TYR A 55 2.38 -12.19 22.55
N ARG A 56 3.13 -13.24 22.92
CA ARG A 56 3.22 -14.50 22.13
C ARG A 56 1.84 -15.13 21.94
N ASN A 57 1.03 -15.17 23.01
CA ASN A 57 -0.33 -15.71 22.95
C ASN A 57 -1.26 -14.87 22.08
N ALA A 58 -1.15 -13.53 22.11
CA ALA A 58 -1.87 -12.64 21.21
C ALA A 58 -1.43 -12.85 19.76
N LEU A 59 -0.13 -12.93 19.53
CA LEU A 59 0.44 -13.16 18.19
C LEU A 59 0.00 -14.50 17.60
N ALA A 60 -0.03 -15.57 18.41
CA ALA A 60 -0.48 -16.89 17.97
C ALA A 60 -1.96 -16.94 17.53
N LYS A 61 -2.78 -16.01 18.04
CA LYS A 61 -4.21 -15.85 17.67
C LYS A 61 -4.43 -14.79 16.59
N SER A 62 -3.38 -14.12 16.17
CA SER A 62 -3.46 -13.02 15.22
C SER A 62 -3.22 -13.49 13.80
N SER A 63 -3.83 -12.80 12.85
CA SER A 63 -3.52 -12.92 11.43
C SER A 63 -2.67 -11.74 10.97
N ILE A 64 -1.81 -11.97 9.99
CA ILE A 64 -1.03 -10.89 9.38
C ILE A 64 -1.99 -9.95 8.67
N LEU A 65 -1.99 -8.68 9.08
CA LEU A 65 -2.76 -7.64 8.41
C LEU A 65 -2.02 -7.05 7.20
N THR A 66 -0.70 -6.90 7.34
CA THR A 66 0.12 -6.31 6.28
C THR A 66 1.33 -7.18 6.01
N SER A 67 1.53 -7.56 4.78
CA SER A 67 2.81 -8.06 4.27
C SER A 67 3.54 -6.91 3.56
N GLY A 68 4.86 -6.91 3.62
CA GLY A 68 5.68 -5.90 2.96
C GLY A 68 6.82 -6.56 2.20
N ALA A 69 7.18 -6.00 1.05
CA ALA A 69 8.34 -6.42 0.28
C ALA A 69 9.51 -5.47 0.56
N GLN A 70 10.68 -6.02 0.84
CA GLN A 70 11.93 -5.27 1.04
C GLN A 70 12.87 -5.35 -0.16
N SER A 71 12.49 -6.15 -1.16
CA SER A 71 13.25 -6.32 -2.40
C SER A 71 12.30 -6.46 -3.59
N PRO A 72 12.77 -6.21 -4.83
CA PRO A 72 11.98 -6.43 -6.04
C PRO A 72 11.46 -7.87 -6.18
N ILE A 73 12.21 -8.86 -5.72
CA ILE A 73 11.80 -10.28 -5.75
C ILE A 73 10.65 -10.54 -4.79
N GLU A 74 10.75 -10.01 -3.57
CA GLU A 74 9.67 -10.11 -2.59
C GLU A 74 8.42 -9.40 -3.07
N LEU A 75 8.56 -8.22 -3.68
CA LEU A 75 7.44 -7.50 -4.29
C LEU A 75 6.75 -8.35 -5.37
N LEU A 76 7.51 -8.96 -6.25
CA LEU A 76 6.97 -9.87 -7.27
C LEU A 76 6.27 -11.09 -6.64
N SER A 77 6.83 -11.63 -5.55
CA SER A 77 6.20 -12.73 -4.81
C SER A 77 4.88 -12.31 -4.18
N GLU A 78 4.80 -11.11 -3.61
CA GLU A 78 3.55 -10.58 -3.04
C GLU A 78 2.52 -10.30 -4.14
N LEU A 79 2.92 -9.69 -5.25
CA LEU A 79 2.04 -9.44 -6.40
C LEU A 79 1.49 -10.74 -7.01
N ASN A 80 2.24 -11.84 -6.95
CA ASN A 80 1.76 -13.16 -7.40
C ASN A 80 0.68 -13.77 -6.50
N LYS A 81 0.53 -13.28 -5.27
CA LYS A 81 -0.52 -13.74 -4.33
C LYS A 81 -1.85 -13.02 -4.57
N VAL A 82 -1.82 -11.90 -5.28
CA VAL A 82 -3.02 -11.15 -5.63
C VAL A 82 -3.80 -11.94 -6.67
N ASP A 83 -5.08 -12.22 -6.39
CA ASP A 83 -5.94 -12.89 -7.36
C ASP A 83 -6.12 -12.00 -8.59
N PRO A 84 -5.73 -12.45 -9.80
CA PRO A 84 -5.89 -11.66 -11.02
C PRO A 84 -7.37 -11.35 -11.35
N ASN A 85 -8.32 -12.05 -10.75
CA ASN A 85 -9.75 -11.80 -10.91
C ASN A 85 -10.32 -10.90 -9.81
N GLU A 86 -9.50 -10.44 -8.87
CA GLU A 86 -9.95 -9.58 -7.78
C GLU A 86 -10.24 -8.17 -8.33
N HIS A 87 -11.47 -7.73 -8.12
CA HIS A 87 -11.94 -6.42 -8.58
C HIS A 87 -11.73 -5.35 -7.50
N TYR A 88 -11.12 -4.23 -7.88
CA TYR A 88 -10.85 -3.09 -7.00
C TYR A 88 -11.78 -1.92 -7.32
N PRO A 89 -12.98 -1.84 -6.72
CA PRO A 89 -13.95 -0.79 -7.04
C PRO A 89 -13.48 0.62 -6.67
N LEU A 90 -12.55 0.72 -5.72
CA LEU A 90 -12.01 1.99 -5.26
C LEU A 90 -10.50 1.88 -5.00
N CYS A 91 -9.74 2.78 -5.61
CA CYS A 91 -8.31 2.95 -5.37
C CYS A 91 -8.02 4.38 -4.92
N LEU A 92 -7.22 4.52 -3.87
CA LEU A 92 -6.60 5.80 -3.48
C LEU A 92 -5.12 5.73 -3.88
N ASN A 93 -4.72 6.52 -4.85
CA ASN A 93 -3.38 6.52 -5.39
C ASN A 93 -2.75 7.91 -5.25
N ILE A 94 -1.42 7.96 -5.20
CA ILE A 94 -0.69 9.22 -5.30
C ILE A 94 -0.87 9.80 -6.71
N GLN A 95 -0.71 8.95 -7.74
CA GLN A 95 -0.91 9.29 -9.15
C GLN A 95 -2.19 8.64 -9.69
N PRO A 96 -2.84 9.21 -10.72
CA PRO A 96 -3.86 8.48 -11.44
C PRO A 96 -3.27 7.21 -12.04
N THR A 97 -4.12 6.22 -12.32
CA THR A 97 -3.69 4.94 -12.92
C THR A 97 -3.29 5.17 -14.40
N ILE A 98 -2.11 5.74 -14.59
CA ILE A 98 -1.55 6.05 -15.92
C ILE A 98 -0.97 4.81 -16.61
N GLU A 99 -0.76 3.73 -15.88
CA GLU A 99 -0.15 2.49 -16.35
C GLU A 99 -0.93 1.89 -17.52
N LYS A 100 -2.24 2.02 -17.54
CA LYS A 100 -3.08 1.53 -18.63
C LYS A 100 -2.80 2.18 -19.99
N TYR A 101 -2.10 3.31 -20.00
CA TYR A 101 -1.71 4.01 -21.24
C TYR A 101 -0.25 3.76 -21.65
N ILE A 102 0.48 2.95 -20.87
CA ILE A 102 1.86 2.57 -21.18
C ILE A 102 1.82 1.52 -22.29
N THR A 103 2.51 1.81 -23.38
CA THR A 103 2.60 0.89 -24.52
C THR A 103 3.73 -0.15 -24.33
N PRO A 104 3.68 -1.29 -25.02
CA PRO A 104 4.80 -2.25 -25.01
C PRO A 104 6.15 -1.63 -25.39
N ALA A 105 6.17 -0.70 -26.35
CA ALA A 105 7.38 0.02 -26.74
C ALA A 105 7.96 0.90 -25.62
N MET A 106 7.07 1.53 -24.82
CA MET A 106 7.51 2.28 -23.64
C MET A 106 8.07 1.35 -22.56
N VAL A 107 7.46 0.18 -22.35
CA VAL A 107 8.00 -0.80 -21.39
C VAL A 107 9.41 -1.21 -21.79
N GLU A 108 9.64 -1.51 -23.07
CA GLU A 108 10.99 -1.84 -23.55
C GLU A 108 11.98 -0.68 -23.42
N LYS A 109 11.52 0.56 -23.61
CA LYS A 109 12.35 1.75 -23.59
C LYS A 109 12.77 2.14 -22.16
N TYR A 110 11.88 2.02 -21.18
CA TYR A 110 12.08 2.56 -19.83
C TYR A 110 12.46 1.53 -18.78
N MET A 111 12.15 0.25 -19.01
CA MET A 111 12.50 -0.79 -18.05
C MET A 111 14.00 -1.06 -18.07
N LEU A 112 14.62 -0.95 -16.90
CA LEU A 112 16.06 -1.17 -16.73
C LEU A 112 16.43 -2.63 -16.96
N ASP A 113 17.67 -2.85 -17.40
CA ASP A 113 18.21 -4.19 -17.60
C ASP A 113 18.57 -4.80 -16.24
N THR A 114 17.68 -5.64 -15.76
CA THR A 114 17.79 -6.35 -14.47
C THR A 114 17.64 -7.84 -14.68
N PRO A 115 18.17 -8.70 -13.80
CA PRO A 115 18.01 -10.15 -13.91
C PRO A 115 16.54 -10.63 -13.98
N TYR A 116 15.61 -9.79 -13.53
CA TYR A 116 14.17 -10.10 -13.46
C TYR A 116 13.34 -9.34 -14.49
N ARG A 117 13.98 -8.66 -15.44
CA ARG A 117 13.34 -7.78 -16.42
C ARG A 117 12.15 -8.45 -17.13
N GLU A 118 12.33 -9.66 -17.65
CA GLU A 118 11.27 -10.36 -18.38
C GLU A 118 10.11 -10.79 -17.49
N LEU A 119 10.39 -11.18 -16.25
CA LEU A 119 9.33 -11.52 -15.29
C LEU A 119 8.53 -10.27 -14.89
N ILE A 120 9.21 -9.16 -14.65
CA ILE A 120 8.58 -7.88 -14.31
C ILE A 120 7.72 -7.39 -15.47
N LYS A 121 8.21 -7.47 -16.71
CA LYS A 121 7.46 -7.13 -17.92
C LYS A 121 6.17 -7.96 -18.05
N ALA A 122 6.27 -9.28 -17.90
CA ALA A 122 5.12 -10.16 -17.96
C ALA A 122 4.05 -9.76 -16.93
N LYS A 123 4.43 -9.48 -15.70
CA LYS A 123 3.52 -9.03 -14.64
C LYS A 123 2.93 -7.64 -14.90
N LEU A 124 3.73 -6.74 -15.44
CA LEU A 124 3.25 -5.42 -15.83
C LEU A 124 2.19 -5.51 -16.93
N PHE A 125 2.41 -6.32 -17.97
CA PHE A 125 1.43 -6.51 -19.04
C PHE A 125 0.15 -7.18 -18.55
N GLU A 126 0.26 -8.16 -17.65
CA GLU A 126 -0.89 -8.76 -16.98
C GLU A 126 -1.70 -7.68 -16.24
N ARG A 127 -1.02 -6.83 -15.46
CA ARG A 127 -1.66 -5.73 -14.71
C ARG A 127 -2.28 -4.67 -15.62
N ILE A 128 -1.59 -4.25 -16.67
CA ILE A 128 -2.14 -3.31 -17.67
C ILE A 128 -3.41 -3.89 -18.30
N GLY A 129 -3.41 -5.18 -18.65
CA GLY A 129 -4.58 -5.87 -19.18
C GLY A 129 -5.77 -5.82 -18.20
N GLN A 130 -5.55 -6.07 -16.93
CA GLN A 130 -6.58 -5.96 -15.89
C GLN A 130 -7.14 -4.54 -15.79
N LEU A 131 -6.27 -3.54 -15.68
CA LEU A 131 -6.64 -2.12 -15.55
C LEU A 131 -7.48 -1.61 -16.73
N THR A 132 -7.37 -2.20 -17.90
CA THR A 132 -8.19 -1.84 -19.07
C THR A 132 -9.59 -2.41 -19.03
N MET A 133 -9.82 -3.47 -18.25
CA MET A 133 -11.12 -4.17 -18.16
C MET A 133 -11.95 -3.77 -16.95
N GLU A 134 -11.36 -3.07 -15.98
CA GLU A 134 -12.02 -2.75 -14.72
C GLU A 134 -12.70 -1.37 -14.74
N ASN A 135 -13.99 -1.35 -14.34
CA ASN A 135 -14.69 -0.13 -13.93
C ASN A 135 -14.34 0.13 -12.46
N HIS A 136 -13.46 1.07 -12.20
CA HIS A 136 -13.06 1.42 -10.83
C HIS A 136 -12.96 2.93 -10.65
N THR A 137 -13.22 3.38 -9.42
CA THR A 137 -13.00 4.76 -9.03
C THR A 137 -11.58 4.94 -8.52
N VAL A 138 -10.83 5.85 -9.10
CA VAL A 138 -9.48 6.21 -8.68
C VAL A 138 -9.48 7.61 -8.07
N LEU A 139 -9.16 7.67 -6.80
CA LEU A 139 -8.84 8.93 -6.12
C LEU A 139 -7.34 9.18 -6.26
N PHE A 140 -6.95 10.36 -6.72
CA PHE A 140 -5.54 10.70 -6.88
C PHE A 140 -5.25 12.15 -6.47
N THR A 141 -3.97 12.51 -6.34
CA THR A 141 -3.56 13.84 -5.89
C THR A 141 -3.05 14.70 -7.05
N LYS A 142 -3.23 16.01 -6.92
CA LYS A 142 -2.68 16.98 -7.86
C LYS A 142 -1.14 16.90 -7.91
N GLU A 143 -0.52 16.73 -6.75
CA GLU A 143 0.94 16.65 -6.60
C GLU A 143 1.49 15.41 -7.31
N GLY A 144 0.81 14.26 -7.21
CA GLY A 144 1.21 13.05 -7.91
C GLY A 144 1.12 13.20 -9.43
N LEU A 145 0.04 13.78 -9.94
CA LEU A 145 -0.10 14.08 -11.36
C LEU A 145 0.99 15.05 -11.84
N ARG A 146 1.28 16.08 -11.05
CA ARG A 146 2.33 17.07 -11.34
C ARG A 146 3.73 16.42 -11.35
N LEU A 147 4.01 15.53 -10.41
CA LEU A 147 5.27 14.78 -10.35
C LEU A 147 5.51 14.00 -11.66
N PHE A 148 4.47 13.32 -12.16
CA PHE A 148 4.57 12.64 -13.45
C PHE A 148 4.76 13.63 -14.60
N ALA A 149 3.95 14.68 -14.67
CA ALA A 149 4.01 15.66 -15.74
C ALA A 149 5.37 16.38 -15.83
N GLU A 150 5.96 16.76 -14.70
CA GLU A 150 7.23 17.50 -14.64
C GLU A 150 8.47 16.60 -14.73
N LYS A 151 8.44 15.43 -14.09
CA LYS A 151 9.63 14.57 -13.94
C LYS A 151 9.55 13.25 -14.69
N GLY A 152 8.39 12.85 -15.16
CA GLY A 152 8.19 11.55 -15.79
C GLY A 152 8.26 10.36 -14.82
N LYS A 153 8.22 10.63 -13.50
CA LYS A 153 8.29 9.57 -12.50
C LYS A 153 6.92 8.92 -12.31
N ASN A 154 6.84 7.61 -12.55
CA ASN A 154 5.71 6.82 -12.11
C ASN A 154 6.00 6.28 -10.71
N VAL A 155 5.19 6.67 -9.72
CA VAL A 155 5.39 6.29 -8.31
C VAL A 155 5.18 4.80 -8.05
N ASN A 156 4.48 4.10 -8.92
CA ASN A 156 4.25 2.66 -8.81
C ASN A 156 5.43 1.83 -9.36
N PHE A 157 6.42 2.49 -9.99
CA PHE A 157 7.65 1.83 -10.44
C PHE A 157 8.85 2.35 -9.63
N PRO A 158 9.51 1.48 -8.86
CA PRO A 158 10.77 1.81 -8.22
C PRO A 158 11.83 2.28 -9.24
N ASP A 159 12.64 3.26 -8.86
CA ASP A 159 13.70 3.81 -9.72
C ASP A 159 14.77 2.75 -10.07
N GLU A 160 14.83 1.65 -9.32
CA GLU A 160 15.68 0.48 -9.57
C GLU A 160 15.15 -0.42 -10.71
N LEU A 161 13.89 -0.27 -11.08
CA LEU A 161 13.24 -1.11 -12.10
C LEU A 161 12.97 -0.36 -13.40
N ALA A 162 12.72 0.94 -13.33
CA ALA A 162 12.39 1.74 -14.50
C ALA A 162 12.95 3.14 -14.42
N SER A 163 13.43 3.66 -15.56
CA SER A 163 13.79 5.06 -15.72
C SER A 163 12.56 5.94 -15.90
N HIS A 164 12.74 7.23 -15.74
CA HIS A 164 11.65 8.20 -15.90
C HIS A 164 11.29 8.39 -17.37
N PHE A 165 10.00 8.60 -17.63
CA PHE A 165 9.48 8.88 -18.96
C PHE A 165 9.99 10.21 -19.50
N ASP A 166 10.39 10.24 -20.77
CA ASP A 166 10.71 11.49 -21.45
C ASP A 166 9.47 12.35 -21.74
N ILE A 167 9.67 13.53 -22.25
CA ILE A 167 8.60 14.51 -22.42
C ILE A 167 7.56 14.08 -23.44
N GLU A 168 7.97 13.39 -24.51
CA GLU A 168 7.08 12.96 -25.59
C GLU A 168 6.12 11.87 -25.10
N ASP A 169 6.65 10.88 -24.41
CA ASP A 169 5.86 9.79 -23.87
C ASP A 169 4.96 10.25 -22.70
N ARG A 170 5.41 11.23 -21.89
CA ARG A 170 4.56 11.87 -20.88
C ARG A 170 3.37 12.57 -21.50
N ILE A 171 3.61 13.36 -22.55
CA ILE A 171 2.54 14.06 -23.28
C ILE A 171 1.55 13.06 -23.89
N TYR A 172 2.05 11.98 -24.47
CA TYR A 172 1.20 10.92 -25.02
C TYR A 172 0.30 10.31 -23.93
N ILE A 173 0.89 9.89 -22.81
CA ILE A 173 0.15 9.27 -21.70
C ILE A 173 -0.88 10.23 -21.12
N LEU A 174 -0.51 11.49 -20.89
CA LEU A 174 -1.43 12.50 -20.34
C LEU A 174 -2.58 12.83 -21.28
N ASN A 175 -2.33 12.90 -22.60
CA ASN A 175 -3.39 13.10 -23.57
C ASN A 175 -4.37 11.93 -23.58
N LYS A 176 -3.87 10.69 -23.53
CA LYS A 176 -4.72 9.49 -23.41
C LYS A 176 -5.54 9.49 -22.11
N PHE A 177 -4.94 9.92 -21.02
CA PHE A 177 -5.62 10.08 -19.73
C PHE A 177 -6.75 11.14 -19.83
N ILE A 178 -6.48 12.27 -20.45
CA ILE A 178 -7.48 13.34 -20.65
C ILE A 178 -8.60 12.86 -21.58
N GLU A 179 -8.27 12.29 -22.74
CA GLU A 179 -9.25 11.75 -23.69
C GLU A 179 -10.21 10.77 -23.02
N ALA A 180 -9.70 9.84 -22.22
CA ALA A 180 -10.50 8.84 -21.53
C ALA A 180 -11.42 9.43 -20.45
N ASN A 181 -11.07 10.58 -19.88
CA ASN A 181 -11.85 11.23 -18.81
C ASN A 181 -12.79 12.32 -19.30
N THR A 182 -12.69 12.73 -20.57
CA THR A 182 -13.62 13.69 -21.18
C THR A 182 -14.86 13.02 -21.78
N HIS A 183 -14.80 11.74 -22.06
CA HIS A 183 -15.96 10.98 -22.48
C HIS A 183 -16.56 10.31 -21.24
N GLU A 184 -17.88 10.43 -21.05
CA GLU A 184 -18.68 9.87 -19.94
C GLU A 184 -18.62 8.31 -19.90
N ASN A 185 -17.43 7.75 -19.76
CA ASN A 185 -17.24 6.33 -19.58
C ASN A 185 -16.96 6.06 -18.10
N ASP A 186 -17.46 4.95 -17.62
CA ASP A 186 -17.58 4.40 -16.28
C ASP A 186 -16.33 4.44 -15.34
N ASN A 187 -15.23 5.02 -15.76
CA ASN A 187 -14.03 5.20 -14.94
C ASN A 187 -14.05 6.59 -14.27
N HIS A 188 -14.26 6.59 -12.97
CA HIS A 188 -14.28 7.81 -12.18
C HIS A 188 -12.88 8.14 -11.66
N PHE A 189 -12.20 9.08 -12.32
CA PHE A 189 -10.95 9.64 -11.82
C PHE A 189 -11.25 10.94 -11.07
N LEU A 190 -11.05 10.92 -9.76
CA LEU A 190 -11.35 12.04 -8.89
C LEU A 190 -10.08 12.59 -8.25
N MET A 191 -9.78 13.85 -8.51
CA MET A 191 -8.66 14.51 -7.86
C MET A 191 -9.08 14.94 -6.45
N VAL A 192 -8.31 14.50 -5.45
CA VAL A 192 -8.56 14.76 -4.03
C VAL A 192 -7.57 15.77 -3.48
N ASP A 193 -8.05 16.57 -2.52
CA ASP A 193 -7.22 17.48 -1.75
C ASP A 193 -6.54 16.69 -0.61
N PRO A 194 -5.21 16.57 -0.61
CA PRO A 194 -4.49 15.83 0.40
C PRO A 194 -4.73 16.34 1.83
N SER A 195 -4.97 17.64 2.01
CA SER A 195 -5.21 18.23 3.33
C SER A 195 -6.48 17.70 4.00
N LYS A 196 -7.38 17.11 3.22
CA LYS A 196 -8.63 16.49 3.69
C LYS A 196 -8.49 14.99 3.94
N LEU A 197 -7.38 14.40 3.54
CA LEU A 197 -7.07 13.01 3.80
C LEU A 197 -6.20 12.93 5.05
N HIS A 198 -6.68 12.31 6.11
CA HIS A 198 -5.89 12.07 7.33
C HIS A 198 -4.87 10.94 7.16
N THR A 199 -4.35 10.73 5.95
CA THR A 199 -3.37 9.70 5.62
C THR A 199 -2.12 10.31 5.01
N SER A 200 -0.98 9.63 5.14
CA SER A 200 0.24 10.00 4.42
C SER A 200 0.01 9.85 2.91
N LEU A 201 0.43 10.86 2.15
CA LEU A 201 0.36 10.87 0.68
C LEU A 201 1.33 9.91 0.00
N ASN A 202 2.14 9.19 0.76
CA ASN A 202 3.11 8.24 0.23
C ASN A 202 2.56 6.80 0.18
N ILE A 203 1.23 6.64 0.26
CA ILE A 203 0.59 5.33 0.32
C ILE A 203 -0.46 5.25 -0.79
N SER A 204 -0.40 4.19 -1.59
CA SER A 204 -1.49 3.79 -2.46
C SER A 204 -2.31 2.69 -1.77
N ILE A 205 -3.64 2.79 -1.80
CA ILE A 205 -4.55 1.85 -1.15
C ILE A 205 -5.56 1.38 -2.19
N ALA A 206 -5.66 0.08 -2.38
CA ALA A 206 -6.71 -0.54 -3.17
C ALA A 206 -7.70 -1.24 -2.24
N PHE A 207 -8.97 -0.93 -2.39
CA PHE A 207 -10.05 -1.48 -1.58
C PHE A 207 -10.77 -2.59 -2.35
N THR A 208 -10.88 -3.75 -1.74
CA THR A 208 -11.65 -4.88 -2.25
C THR A 208 -12.74 -5.26 -1.25
N PRO A 209 -13.99 -5.41 -1.66
CA PRO A 209 -15.02 -6.00 -0.81
C PRO A 209 -14.97 -7.54 -0.93
N PRO A 210 -15.15 -8.29 0.16
CA PRO A 210 -15.02 -8.04 1.60
C PRO A 210 -13.73 -8.58 2.23
N SER A 211 -12.74 -8.99 1.44
CA SER A 211 -11.71 -9.91 1.92
C SER A 211 -10.33 -9.29 2.14
N SER A 212 -9.95 -8.26 1.40
CA SER A 212 -8.59 -7.71 1.51
C SER A 212 -8.49 -6.24 1.12
N THR A 213 -7.57 -5.54 1.76
CA THR A 213 -7.17 -4.18 1.38
C THR A 213 -5.67 -4.18 1.17
N TYR A 214 -5.24 -3.77 -0.01
CA TYR A 214 -3.81 -3.67 -0.33
C TYR A 214 -3.34 -2.23 -0.13
N ILE A 215 -2.22 -2.08 0.58
CA ILE A 215 -1.53 -0.81 0.80
C ILE A 215 -0.17 -0.94 0.13
N MET A 216 0.07 -0.08 -0.85
CA MET A 216 1.32 -0.04 -1.62
C MET A 216 2.08 1.25 -1.37
#